data_917c5c5bc38c9baedddbd95390676bb7
#
_entry.id   917c5c5bc38c9baedddbd95390676bb7
#
_cell.length_a   1.000
_cell.length_b   1.000
_cell.length_c   1.000
_cell.angle_alpha   90.00
_cell.angle_beta   90.00
_cell.angle_gamma   90.00
#
_symmetry.space_group_name_H-M   'P 1'
#
loop_
_entity.id
_entity.type
_entity.pdbx_description
1 polymer ?
#
loop_
_entity_poly.entity_id
_entity_poly.type
_entity_poly.pdbx_seq_one_letter_code
_entity_poly.pdbx_strand_id
1 'polypeptide(L)'
;MSITASYGVCRSEVAIEELSAYTHYDDWCEWSDSYRDHWQVGMWPGTDLTDSADQVLADVVNATQAPSLLSLVVESDYVVLWGRDTSATTAWRACLCRSAAAAHLQDEGPLDAYFLPADAAAERALQWAQSANLVPSPPALAALLATDDDERPAEAAFFDFLGALGLA
;
A
#
# COMPACT_ATOMS: atom_id res chain seq x y z
N MET A 1 -8.45 -19.28 6.49
CA MET A 1 -8.97 -18.77 5.20
C MET A 1 -7.99 -17.76 4.65
N SER A 2 -7.55 -17.88 3.42
CA SER A 2 -6.69 -16.91 2.77
C SER A 2 -7.51 -15.80 2.10
N ILE A 3 -6.97 -14.60 2.09
CA ILE A 3 -7.63 -13.42 1.54
C ILE A 3 -6.77 -12.83 0.42
N THR A 4 -7.41 -12.47 -0.68
CA THR A 4 -6.84 -11.58 -1.69
C THR A 4 -7.73 -10.35 -1.74
N ALA A 5 -7.15 -9.20 -1.40
CA ALA A 5 -7.88 -7.95 -1.32
C ALA A 5 -6.98 -6.75 -1.60
N SER A 6 -7.55 -5.72 -2.19
CA SER A 6 -6.89 -4.44 -2.43
C SER A 6 -7.26 -3.43 -1.35
N TYR A 7 -6.30 -2.59 -0.96
CA TYR A 7 -6.52 -1.51 0.01
C TYR A 7 -6.08 -0.19 -0.61
N GLY A 8 -6.92 0.82 -0.47
CA GLY A 8 -6.58 2.20 -0.81
C GLY A 8 -6.39 3.03 0.44
N VAL A 9 -5.38 3.89 0.46
CA VAL A 9 -5.10 4.82 1.56
C VAL A 9 -5.00 6.22 0.98
N CYS A 10 -5.80 7.13 1.48
CA CYS A 10 -5.80 8.51 1.01
C CYS A 10 -6.16 9.49 2.13
N ARG A 11 -5.87 10.77 1.89
CA ARG A 11 -6.30 11.88 2.73
C ARG A 11 -7.41 12.62 1.99
N SER A 12 -8.62 12.60 2.52
CA SER A 12 -9.78 13.22 1.87
C SER A 12 -10.86 13.60 2.86
N GLU A 13 -11.52 14.73 2.63
CA GLU A 13 -12.74 15.11 3.36
C GLU A 13 -13.97 14.34 2.87
N VAL A 14 -13.90 13.84 1.62
CA VAL A 14 -14.94 12.99 1.05
C VAL A 14 -14.62 11.54 1.42
N ALA A 15 -15.65 10.74 1.70
CA ALA A 15 -15.45 9.32 2.00
C ALA A 15 -14.70 8.62 0.88
N ILE A 16 -13.75 7.75 1.23
CA ILE A 16 -12.85 7.09 0.26
C ILE A 16 -13.65 6.35 -0.82
N GLU A 17 -14.73 5.68 -0.45
CA GLU A 17 -15.60 4.94 -1.37
C GLU A 17 -16.33 5.83 -2.38
N GLU A 18 -16.43 7.13 -2.12
CA GLU A 18 -17.09 8.10 -3.01
C GLU A 18 -16.12 8.82 -3.94
N LEU A 19 -14.81 8.65 -3.77
CA LEU A 19 -13.82 9.23 -4.68
C LEU A 19 -13.95 8.59 -6.06
N SER A 20 -13.99 9.41 -7.10
CA SER A 20 -14.19 8.95 -8.48
C SER A 20 -13.14 7.94 -8.93
N ALA A 21 -11.92 8.05 -8.43
CA ALA A 21 -10.84 7.11 -8.72
C ALA A 21 -11.17 5.67 -8.30
N TYR A 22 -12.03 5.49 -7.31
CA TYR A 22 -12.42 4.17 -6.79
C TYR A 22 -13.80 3.72 -7.26
N THR A 23 -14.59 4.56 -7.90
CA THR A 23 -15.97 4.23 -8.30
C THR A 23 -16.09 3.56 -9.66
N HIS A 24 -15.00 3.42 -10.41
CA HIS A 24 -14.98 2.82 -11.75
C HIS A 24 -14.82 1.29 -11.76
N TYR A 25 -14.79 0.67 -10.59
CA TYR A 25 -14.57 -0.76 -10.42
C TYR A 25 -15.88 -1.46 -10.11
N ASP A 26 -16.05 -2.67 -10.63
CA ASP A 26 -17.25 -3.48 -10.42
C ASP A 26 -17.40 -3.87 -8.94
N ASP A 27 -16.29 -4.01 -8.23
CA ASP A 27 -16.28 -4.28 -6.81
C ASP A 27 -16.48 -3.01 -6.01
N TRP A 28 -17.23 -3.12 -4.91
CA TRP A 28 -17.47 -2.02 -3.99
C TRP A 28 -16.53 -2.11 -2.78
N CYS A 29 -16.35 -0.99 -2.10
CA CYS A 29 -15.62 -0.94 -0.83
C CYS A 29 -16.39 -1.75 0.23
N GLU A 30 -15.81 -2.86 0.67
CA GLU A 30 -16.43 -3.71 1.70
C GLU A 30 -16.24 -3.16 3.11
N TRP A 31 -15.17 -2.41 3.30
CA TRP A 31 -14.79 -1.91 4.62
C TRP A 31 -13.96 -0.65 4.46
N SER A 32 -14.18 0.31 5.36
CA SER A 32 -13.36 1.51 5.45
C SER A 32 -13.21 1.94 6.90
N ASP A 33 -12.11 2.63 7.20
CA ASP A 33 -11.83 3.21 8.50
C ASP A 33 -11.15 4.56 8.31
N SER A 34 -11.22 5.38 9.35
CA SER A 34 -10.66 6.73 9.35
C SER A 34 -9.59 6.88 10.42
N TYR A 35 -8.55 7.59 10.08
CA TYR A 35 -7.48 8.03 10.98
C TYR A 35 -7.56 9.54 11.20
N ARG A 36 -6.61 10.10 11.93
CA ARG A 36 -6.51 11.55 12.15
C ARG A 36 -6.31 12.31 10.84
N ASP A 37 -6.70 13.57 10.81
CA ASP A 37 -6.45 14.52 9.72
C ASP A 37 -7.02 14.07 8.37
N HIS A 38 -8.19 13.43 8.39
CA HIS A 38 -8.92 12.96 7.20
C HIS A 38 -8.24 11.83 6.42
N TRP A 39 -7.27 11.15 7.02
CA TRP A 39 -6.72 9.92 6.45
C TRP A 39 -7.76 8.81 6.53
N GLN A 40 -7.86 8.04 5.45
CA GLN A 40 -8.80 6.93 5.33
C GLN A 40 -8.11 5.73 4.68
N VAL A 41 -8.58 4.55 5.06
CA VAL A 41 -8.24 3.29 4.40
C VAL A 41 -9.53 2.59 4.00
N GLY A 42 -9.58 2.04 2.79
CA GLY A 42 -10.69 1.23 2.32
C GLY A 42 -10.20 -0.10 1.76
N MET A 43 -11.05 -1.11 1.81
CA MET A 43 -10.77 -2.45 1.29
C MET A 43 -11.77 -2.81 0.18
N TRP A 44 -11.21 -3.30 -0.93
CA TRP A 44 -11.97 -3.85 -2.06
C TRP A 44 -11.57 -5.31 -2.24
N PRO A 45 -12.53 -6.22 -2.48
CA PRO A 45 -12.18 -7.61 -2.75
C PRO A 45 -11.46 -7.74 -4.09
N GLY A 46 -10.62 -8.77 -4.22
CA GLY A 46 -9.95 -9.08 -5.47
C GLY A 46 -8.82 -8.13 -5.86
N THR A 47 -8.49 -8.12 -7.15
CA THR A 47 -7.31 -7.46 -7.70
C THR A 47 -7.62 -6.28 -8.63
N ASP A 48 -8.88 -6.04 -8.98
CA ASP A 48 -9.28 -5.07 -10.02
C ASP A 48 -8.73 -3.66 -9.76
N LEU A 49 -8.78 -3.21 -8.50
CA LEU A 49 -8.29 -1.89 -8.10
C LEU A 49 -6.80 -1.72 -8.39
N THR A 50 -6.00 -2.76 -8.24
CA THR A 50 -4.54 -2.71 -8.36
C THR A 50 -4.04 -3.10 -9.75
N ASP A 51 -4.90 -3.59 -10.64
CA ASP A 51 -4.53 -3.88 -12.02
C ASP A 51 -4.07 -2.62 -12.78
N SER A 52 -4.57 -1.45 -12.37
CA SER A 52 -4.18 -0.13 -12.89
C SER A 52 -3.68 0.79 -11.78
N ALA A 53 -2.80 0.27 -10.91
CA ALA A 53 -2.37 0.95 -9.70
C ALA A 53 -1.79 2.35 -9.95
N ASP A 54 -0.93 2.53 -10.96
CA ASP A 54 -0.34 3.84 -11.29
C ASP A 54 -1.42 4.86 -11.67
N GLN A 55 -2.41 4.47 -12.46
CA GLN A 55 -3.49 5.35 -12.86
C GLN A 55 -4.39 5.71 -11.69
N VAL A 56 -4.75 4.73 -10.87
CA VAL A 56 -5.58 4.96 -9.68
C VAL A 56 -4.88 5.94 -8.74
N LEU A 57 -3.61 5.72 -8.44
CA LEU A 57 -2.83 6.60 -7.58
C LEU A 57 -2.70 8.01 -8.16
N ALA A 58 -2.46 8.13 -9.47
CA ALA A 58 -2.41 9.43 -10.13
C ALA A 58 -3.74 10.19 -9.95
N ASP A 59 -4.85 9.51 -10.17
CA ASP A 59 -6.18 10.11 -10.06
C ASP A 59 -6.50 10.52 -8.61
N VAL A 60 -6.17 9.67 -7.62
CA VAL A 60 -6.38 9.99 -6.21
C VAL A 60 -5.50 11.15 -5.76
N VAL A 61 -4.21 11.13 -6.08
CA VAL A 61 -3.29 12.22 -5.74
C VAL A 61 -3.74 13.54 -6.37
N ASN A 62 -4.17 13.49 -7.62
CA ASN A 62 -4.67 14.68 -8.32
C ASN A 62 -5.97 15.22 -7.67
N ALA A 63 -6.88 14.36 -7.30
CA ALA A 63 -8.15 14.74 -6.67
C ALA A 63 -7.98 15.26 -5.24
N THR A 64 -7.09 14.66 -4.46
CA THR A 64 -6.90 14.97 -3.03
C THR A 64 -5.77 15.97 -2.76
N GLN A 65 -4.86 16.17 -3.72
CA GLN A 65 -3.63 16.97 -3.57
C GLN A 65 -2.78 16.50 -2.39
N ALA A 66 -2.80 15.20 -2.11
CA ALA A 66 -2.05 14.55 -1.04
C ALA A 66 -1.47 13.23 -1.52
N PRO A 67 -0.40 12.73 -0.88
CA PRO A 67 0.14 11.40 -1.17
C PRO A 67 -0.89 10.30 -0.97
N SER A 68 -0.78 9.22 -1.73
CA SER A 68 -1.67 8.07 -1.61
C SER A 68 -0.91 6.75 -1.72
N LEU A 69 -1.49 5.71 -1.16
CA LEU A 69 -0.99 4.33 -1.23
C LEU A 69 -2.07 3.42 -1.79
N LEU A 70 -1.64 2.41 -2.52
CA LEU A 70 -2.42 1.20 -2.79
C LEU A 70 -1.65 0.00 -2.29
N SER A 71 -2.38 -1.03 -1.87
CA SER A 71 -1.78 -2.32 -1.57
C SER A 71 -2.65 -3.45 -2.09
N LEU A 72 -2.00 -4.58 -2.36
CA LEU A 72 -2.66 -5.83 -2.68
C LEU A 72 -2.14 -6.89 -1.73
N VAL A 73 -3.01 -7.43 -0.91
CA VAL A 73 -2.74 -8.63 -0.12
C VAL A 73 -3.05 -9.83 -0.99
N VAL A 74 -2.06 -10.70 -1.18
CA VAL A 74 -2.19 -11.89 -2.04
C VAL A 74 -2.25 -13.14 -1.16
N GLU A 75 -3.41 -13.78 -1.15
CA GLU A 75 -3.67 -15.05 -0.43
C GLU A 75 -3.24 -15.05 1.04
N SER A 76 -3.26 -13.90 1.70
CA SER A 76 -2.74 -13.67 3.06
C SER A 76 -1.25 -13.97 3.25
N ASP A 77 -0.51 -14.17 2.16
CA ASP A 77 0.91 -14.57 2.21
C ASP A 77 1.87 -13.38 2.09
N TYR A 78 1.60 -12.45 1.20
CA TYR A 78 2.45 -11.27 1.03
C TYR A 78 1.64 -10.06 0.60
N VAL A 79 2.27 -8.89 0.65
CA VAL A 79 1.65 -7.61 0.29
C VAL A 79 2.47 -6.93 -0.79
N VAL A 80 1.81 -6.49 -1.85
CA VAL A 80 2.39 -5.55 -2.80
C VAL A 80 1.97 -4.15 -2.40
N LEU A 81 2.92 -3.22 -2.41
CA LEU A 81 2.71 -1.82 -2.05
C LEU A 81 3.04 -0.92 -3.24
N TRP A 82 2.17 0.05 -3.50
CA TRP A 82 2.44 1.16 -4.42
C TRP A 82 2.25 2.47 -3.67
N GLY A 83 3.22 3.35 -3.77
CA GLY A 83 3.12 4.67 -3.15
C GLY A 83 3.41 5.78 -4.15
N ARG A 84 2.69 6.88 -4.02
CA ARG A 84 2.89 8.06 -4.85
C ARG A 84 2.67 9.32 -4.03
N ASP A 85 3.57 10.27 -4.15
CA ASP A 85 3.42 11.60 -3.58
C ASP A 85 2.96 12.61 -4.65
N THR A 86 2.79 13.86 -4.25
CA THR A 86 2.29 14.92 -5.16
C THR A 86 3.30 15.36 -6.21
N SER A 87 4.59 15.07 -6.02
CA SER A 87 5.66 15.46 -6.94
C SER A 87 6.10 14.35 -7.89
N ALA A 88 5.71 13.09 -7.59
CA ALA A 88 6.13 11.95 -8.37
C ALA A 88 5.36 11.82 -9.68
N THR A 89 6.04 11.34 -10.73
CA THR A 89 5.42 11.02 -12.02
C THR A 89 4.99 9.55 -12.08
N THR A 90 5.60 8.69 -11.28
CA THR A 90 5.30 7.25 -11.20
C THR A 90 5.26 6.81 -9.74
N ALA A 91 4.50 5.75 -9.46
CA ALA A 91 4.49 5.13 -8.15
C ALA A 91 5.75 4.29 -7.92
N TRP A 92 6.28 4.33 -6.69
CA TRP A 92 7.25 3.33 -6.26
C TRP A 92 6.51 2.04 -5.88
N ARG A 93 7.21 0.91 -5.97
CA ARG A 93 6.65 -0.42 -5.74
C ARG A 93 7.54 -1.23 -4.82
N ALA A 94 6.94 -1.80 -3.77
CA ALA A 94 7.64 -2.61 -2.77
C ALA A 94 6.78 -3.79 -2.33
N CYS A 95 7.33 -4.70 -1.53
CA CYS A 95 6.55 -5.79 -0.95
C CYS A 95 6.87 -5.98 0.53
N LEU A 96 5.90 -6.49 1.26
CA LEU A 96 6.05 -7.03 2.61
C LEU A 96 6.00 -8.55 2.54
N CYS A 97 6.55 -9.21 3.54
CA CYS A 97 6.65 -10.68 3.61
C CYS A 97 7.45 -11.23 2.41
N ARG A 98 8.68 -10.78 2.28
CA ARG A 98 9.53 -10.98 1.09
C ARG A 98 9.74 -12.47 0.75
N SER A 99 9.91 -13.34 1.73
CA SER A 99 10.09 -14.79 1.47
C SER A 99 8.88 -15.40 0.79
N ALA A 100 7.67 -15.06 1.24
CA ALA A 100 6.44 -15.52 0.61
C ALA A 100 6.29 -14.95 -0.81
N ALA A 101 6.57 -13.67 -1.00
CA ALA A 101 6.57 -13.05 -2.32
C ALA A 101 7.57 -13.74 -3.28
N ALA A 102 8.77 -14.05 -2.80
CA ALA A 102 9.79 -14.75 -3.58
C ALA A 102 9.32 -16.16 -3.99
N ALA A 103 8.65 -16.87 -3.09
CA ALA A 103 8.11 -18.20 -3.37
C ALA A 103 7.01 -18.16 -4.44
N HIS A 104 6.13 -17.16 -4.38
CA HIS A 104 5.07 -16.96 -5.39
C HIS A 104 5.62 -16.59 -6.77
N LEU A 105 6.71 -15.83 -6.82
CA LEU A 105 7.26 -15.26 -8.06
C LEU A 105 8.50 -16.00 -8.56
N GLN A 106 8.84 -17.15 -7.97
CA GLN A 106 10.09 -17.88 -8.29
C GLN A 106 10.27 -18.20 -9.78
N ASP A 107 9.16 -18.45 -10.50
CA ASP A 107 9.18 -18.78 -11.93
C ASP A 107 9.13 -17.52 -12.82
N GLU A 108 8.95 -16.33 -12.23
CA GLU A 108 8.82 -15.07 -12.95
C GLU A 108 10.08 -14.19 -12.84
N GLY A 109 11.02 -14.58 -12.02
CA GLY A 109 12.29 -13.88 -11.84
C GLY A 109 12.57 -13.43 -10.39
N PRO A 110 13.68 -12.73 -10.15
CA PRO A 110 14.03 -12.26 -8.81
C PRO A 110 13.13 -11.12 -8.35
N LEU A 111 12.95 -10.97 -7.03
CA LEU A 111 12.13 -9.91 -6.44
C LEU A 111 12.54 -8.50 -6.88
N ASP A 112 13.84 -8.26 -7.01
CA ASP A 112 14.37 -6.94 -7.37
C ASP A 112 14.02 -6.53 -8.81
N ALA A 113 13.51 -7.46 -9.64
CA ALA A 113 12.96 -7.13 -10.96
C ALA A 113 11.56 -6.51 -10.87
N TYR A 114 10.85 -6.73 -9.76
CA TYR A 114 9.46 -6.27 -9.57
C TYR A 114 9.32 -5.22 -8.47
N PHE A 115 10.16 -5.29 -7.45
CA PHE A 115 10.05 -4.47 -6.24
C PHE A 115 11.38 -3.83 -5.91
N LEU A 116 11.32 -2.66 -5.28
CA LEU A 116 12.52 -2.04 -4.71
C LEU A 116 13.18 -2.97 -3.68
N PRO A 117 14.53 -2.98 -3.60
CA PRO A 117 15.22 -3.61 -2.48
C PRO A 117 14.73 -3.04 -1.15
N ALA A 118 14.82 -3.83 -0.08
CA ALA A 118 14.26 -3.47 1.22
C ALA A 118 14.72 -2.10 1.75
N ASP A 119 16.00 -1.77 1.62
CA ASP A 119 16.57 -0.50 2.05
C ASP A 119 16.06 0.68 1.23
N ALA A 120 15.99 0.54 -0.09
CA ALA A 120 15.42 1.56 -0.98
C ALA A 120 13.92 1.74 -0.74
N ALA A 121 13.18 0.65 -0.50
CA ALA A 121 11.77 0.70 -0.16
C ALA A 121 11.51 1.44 1.17
N ALA A 122 12.35 1.19 2.18
CA ALA A 122 12.26 1.87 3.47
C ALA A 122 12.49 3.38 3.32
N GLU A 123 13.46 3.78 2.50
CA GLU A 123 13.74 5.19 2.22
C GLU A 123 12.56 5.86 1.50
N ARG A 124 11.98 5.20 0.50
CA ARG A 124 10.82 5.72 -0.22
C ARG A 124 9.58 5.83 0.66
N ALA A 125 9.34 4.84 1.52
CA ALA A 125 8.25 4.89 2.48
C ALA A 125 8.42 6.05 3.48
N LEU A 126 9.64 6.28 3.95
CA LEU A 126 9.97 7.39 4.83
C LEU A 126 9.70 8.74 4.14
N GLN A 127 10.18 8.92 2.93
CA GLN A 127 9.95 10.14 2.13
C GLN A 127 8.45 10.36 1.87
N TRP A 128 7.72 9.30 1.55
CA TRP A 128 6.27 9.36 1.37
C TRP A 128 5.57 9.86 2.63
N ALA A 129 5.88 9.28 3.79
CA ALA A 129 5.30 9.67 5.07
C ALA A 129 5.62 11.12 5.44
N GLN A 130 6.85 11.56 5.21
CA GLN A 130 7.26 12.94 5.43
C GLN A 130 6.52 13.91 4.51
N SER A 131 6.36 13.56 3.23
CA SER A 131 5.58 14.39 2.28
C SER A 131 4.09 14.45 2.64
N ALA A 132 3.60 13.45 3.36
CA ALA A 132 2.23 13.36 3.86
C ALA A 132 2.03 14.09 5.21
N ASN A 133 3.08 14.72 5.75
CA ASN A 133 3.09 15.35 7.08
C ASN A 133 2.78 14.36 8.21
N LEU A 134 3.14 13.11 8.04
CA LEU A 134 3.05 12.09 9.08
C LEU A 134 4.36 12.01 9.88
N VAL A 135 4.30 11.35 11.03
CA VAL A 135 5.46 11.09 11.87
C VAL A 135 5.81 9.61 11.80
N PRO A 136 6.65 9.20 10.83
CA PRO A 136 6.99 7.80 10.64
C PRO A 136 7.99 7.31 11.69
N SER A 137 8.06 5.99 11.84
CA SER A 137 9.09 5.29 12.60
C SER A 137 10.09 4.63 11.63
N PRO A 138 11.25 5.26 11.35
CA PRO A 138 12.22 4.68 10.43
C PRO A 138 12.68 3.26 10.80
N PRO A 139 12.95 2.94 12.09
CA PRO A 139 13.31 1.57 12.45
C PRO A 139 12.21 0.55 12.17
N ALA A 140 10.94 0.90 12.43
CA ALA A 140 9.81 0.02 12.18
C ALA A 140 9.60 -0.21 10.68
N LEU A 141 9.72 0.83 9.86
CA LEU A 141 9.65 0.71 8.40
C LEU A 141 10.75 -0.20 7.85
N ALA A 142 11.98 0.02 8.28
CA ALA A 142 13.11 -0.80 7.85
C ALA A 142 12.92 -2.28 8.25
N ALA A 143 12.46 -2.54 9.47
CA ALA A 143 12.22 -3.89 9.96
C ALA A 143 11.12 -4.60 9.16
N LEU A 144 9.98 -3.93 8.92
CA LEU A 144 8.85 -4.51 8.19
C LEU A 144 9.20 -4.84 6.73
N LEU A 145 9.96 -3.98 6.07
CA LEU A 145 10.34 -4.16 4.67
C LEU A 145 11.48 -5.16 4.48
N ALA A 146 12.25 -5.46 5.53
CA ALA A 146 13.36 -6.40 5.49
C ALA A 146 13.02 -7.78 6.07
N THR A 147 11.91 -7.90 6.82
CA THR A 147 11.58 -9.14 7.52
C THR A 147 11.11 -10.24 6.58
N ASP A 148 11.51 -11.48 6.91
CA ASP A 148 11.08 -12.72 6.27
C ASP A 148 10.16 -13.53 7.19
N ASP A 149 9.46 -12.87 8.13
CA ASP A 149 8.55 -13.53 9.05
C ASP A 149 7.30 -14.04 8.34
N ASP A 150 7.26 -15.35 8.10
CA ASP A 150 6.16 -16.02 7.41
C ASP A 150 5.05 -16.51 8.37
N GLU A 151 5.20 -16.35 9.67
CA GLU A 151 4.22 -16.78 10.66
C GLU A 151 3.06 -15.79 10.81
N ARG A 152 3.21 -14.63 10.26
CA ARG A 152 2.30 -13.51 10.42
C ARG A 152 1.41 -13.36 9.20
N PRO A 153 0.08 -13.19 9.36
CA PRO A 153 -0.79 -12.87 8.23
C PRO A 153 -0.35 -11.58 7.54
N ALA A 154 -0.37 -11.58 6.22
CA ALA A 154 0.05 -10.42 5.42
C ALA A 154 -0.77 -9.17 5.73
N GLU A 155 -2.06 -9.32 6.04
CA GLU A 155 -2.94 -8.22 6.45
C GLU A 155 -2.42 -7.52 7.71
N ALA A 156 -1.96 -8.30 8.69
CA ALA A 156 -1.38 -7.75 9.92
C ALA A 156 -0.11 -6.96 9.63
N ALA A 157 0.74 -7.47 8.74
CA ALA A 157 1.95 -6.77 8.29
C ALA A 157 1.61 -5.44 7.60
N PHE A 158 0.56 -5.43 6.77
CA PHE A 158 0.10 -4.21 6.12
C PHE A 158 -0.37 -3.15 7.13
N PHE A 159 -1.19 -3.51 8.11
CA PHE A 159 -1.65 -2.56 9.12
C PHE A 159 -0.52 -2.07 10.03
N ASP A 160 0.45 -2.92 10.34
CA ASP A 160 1.65 -2.46 11.06
C ASP A 160 2.49 -1.51 10.21
N PHE A 161 2.53 -1.73 8.90
CA PHE A 161 3.18 -0.80 7.98
C PHE A 161 2.49 0.58 8.00
N LEU A 162 1.16 0.64 8.00
CA LEU A 162 0.43 1.90 8.15
C LEU A 162 0.77 2.57 9.48
N GLY A 163 0.84 1.82 10.58
CA GLY A 163 1.27 2.34 11.87
C GLY A 163 2.70 2.90 11.84
N ALA A 164 3.61 2.20 11.18
CA ALA A 164 5.00 2.64 11.02
C ALA A 164 5.14 3.92 10.17
N LEU A 165 4.20 4.16 9.25
CA LEU A 165 4.11 5.41 8.49
C LEU A 165 3.56 6.57 9.33
N GLY A 166 2.94 6.32 10.46
CA GLY A 166 2.34 7.32 11.33
C GLY A 166 0.82 7.43 11.22
N LEU A 167 0.16 6.43 10.64
CA LEU A 167 -1.29 6.40 10.40
C LEU A 167 -2.09 5.67 11.51
N ALA A 168 -1.47 5.23 12.54
CA ALA A 168 -2.19 4.52 13.60
C ALA A 168 -2.58 5.42 14.75
#